data_905a58817023303af5c78548f013c6ab
#
_entry.id   905a58817023303af5c78548f013c6ab
#
_cell.length_a   1.000
_cell.length_b   1.000
_cell.length_c   1.000
_cell.angle_alpha   90.00
_cell.angle_beta   90.00
_cell.angle_gamma   90.00
#
_symmetry.space_group_name_H-M   'P 1'
#
loop_
_entity.id
_entity.type
_entity.pdbx_description
1 polymer ?
#
loop_
_entity_poly.entity_id
_entity_poly.type
_entity_poly.pdbx_seq_one_letter_code
_entity_poly.pdbx_strand_id
1 'polypeptide(L)'
;MSRAYSMRGVMGAAERAVRLATDFLHLQAPGSLVHDVQVDPRFQHRGVDLLWDKGDGHVLGVEVKGDRQGRRRGNYFFELISNAEKDSPGCFLYSTADLLIYVFLDAREVHCLNLKAVRDWFIPRTKEYPLKSTKTRTGAVLYTTVGAIVPLRDVKAGVPAALQVHKFALETAG
;
A
#
# COMPACT_ATOMS: atom_id res chain seq x y z
N MET A 1 15.77 -18.49 6.79
CA MET A 1 15.18 -19.03 5.55
C MET A 1 14.03 -18.13 5.12
N SER A 2 14.16 -17.47 3.97
CA SER A 2 13.11 -16.59 3.41
C SER A 2 12.02 -17.48 2.79
N ARG A 3 10.79 -17.40 3.32
CA ARG A 3 9.62 -18.10 2.77
C ARG A 3 9.24 -17.48 1.42
N ALA A 4 9.37 -18.23 0.33
CA ALA A 4 8.82 -17.82 -0.97
C ALA A 4 7.29 -17.99 -0.94
N TYR A 5 6.56 -16.91 -1.25
CA TYR A 5 5.10 -16.92 -1.33
C TYR A 5 4.67 -17.38 -2.73
N SER A 6 3.64 -18.25 -2.81
CA SER A 6 3.07 -18.67 -4.10
C SER A 6 2.24 -17.56 -4.74
N MET A 7 2.24 -17.44 -6.07
CA MET A 7 1.47 -16.43 -6.83
C MET A 7 -0.02 -16.42 -6.50
N ARG A 8 -0.69 -17.59 -6.38
CA ARG A 8 -2.11 -17.66 -6.03
C ARG A 8 -2.42 -17.01 -4.67
N GLY A 9 -1.54 -17.20 -3.69
CA GLY A 9 -1.73 -16.57 -2.40
C GLY A 9 -1.42 -15.07 -2.38
N VAL A 10 -0.57 -14.58 -3.28
CA VAL A 10 -0.24 -13.15 -3.42
C VAL A 10 -1.36 -12.39 -4.13
N MET A 11 -1.89 -12.92 -5.24
CA MET A 11 -3.01 -12.32 -5.98
C MET A 11 -4.26 -12.20 -5.09
N GLY A 12 -4.65 -13.25 -4.39
CA GLY A 12 -5.79 -13.16 -3.47
C GLY A 12 -5.61 -12.17 -2.32
N ALA A 13 -4.37 -11.84 -1.92
CA ALA A 13 -4.11 -10.79 -0.95
C ALA A 13 -4.25 -9.39 -1.55
N ALA A 14 -3.77 -9.18 -2.78
CA ALA A 14 -3.91 -7.92 -3.49
C ALA A 14 -5.39 -7.60 -3.75
N GLU A 15 -6.16 -8.55 -4.27
CA GLU A 15 -7.60 -8.39 -4.50
C GLU A 15 -8.37 -8.05 -3.21
N ARG A 16 -8.03 -8.71 -2.09
CA ARG A 16 -8.63 -8.40 -0.79
C ARG A 16 -8.27 -7.01 -0.29
N ALA A 17 -7.02 -6.57 -0.52
CA ALA A 17 -6.58 -5.23 -0.16
C ALA A 17 -7.34 -4.17 -0.96
N VAL A 18 -7.48 -4.35 -2.27
CA VAL A 18 -8.23 -3.44 -3.15
C VAL A 18 -9.70 -3.36 -2.73
N ARG A 19 -10.34 -4.49 -2.38
CA ARG A 19 -11.71 -4.50 -1.89
C ARG A 19 -11.86 -3.68 -0.62
N LEU A 20 -11.03 -3.92 0.40
CA LEU A 20 -11.07 -3.17 1.66
C LEU A 20 -10.76 -1.67 1.46
N ALA A 21 -9.85 -1.35 0.54
CA ALA A 21 -9.57 0.04 0.17
C ALA A 21 -10.80 0.71 -0.47
N THR A 22 -11.47 0.02 -1.40
CA THR A 22 -12.69 0.51 -2.06
C THR A 22 -13.82 0.72 -1.05
N ASP A 23 -14.05 -0.26 -0.16
CA ASP A 23 -15.06 -0.15 0.90
C ASP A 23 -14.78 1.05 1.82
N PHE A 24 -13.50 1.25 2.18
CA PHE A 24 -13.09 2.40 2.97
C PHE A 24 -13.38 3.73 2.25
N LEU A 25 -13.06 3.85 0.96
CA LEU A 25 -13.29 5.07 0.18
C LEU A 25 -14.78 5.41 0.10
N HIS A 26 -15.65 4.41 -0.11
CA HIS A 26 -17.11 4.60 -0.08
C HIS A 26 -17.62 5.03 1.30
N LEU A 27 -17.03 4.53 2.40
CA LEU A 27 -17.36 4.98 3.75
C LEU A 27 -16.97 6.44 3.99
N GLN A 28 -15.83 6.90 3.41
CA GLN A 28 -15.38 8.28 3.56
C GLN A 28 -16.23 9.26 2.75
N ALA A 29 -16.74 8.87 1.60
CA ALA A 29 -17.62 9.67 0.75
C ALA A 29 -18.73 8.78 0.16
N PRO A 30 -19.85 8.63 0.86
CA PRO A 30 -21.00 7.90 0.34
C PRO A 30 -21.48 8.49 -1.00
N GLY A 31 -21.67 7.63 -2.00
CA GLY A 31 -22.03 8.02 -3.35
C GLY A 31 -20.86 8.37 -4.26
N SER A 32 -19.61 8.36 -3.77
CA SER A 32 -18.42 8.50 -4.61
C SER A 32 -18.27 7.31 -5.56
N LEU A 33 -17.53 7.50 -6.66
CA LEU A 33 -17.17 6.45 -7.59
C LEU A 33 -15.70 6.04 -7.37
N VAL A 34 -15.45 4.75 -7.40
CA VAL A 34 -14.09 4.18 -7.33
C VAL A 34 -13.86 3.35 -8.60
N HIS A 35 -12.90 3.74 -9.39
CA HIS A 35 -12.53 3.06 -10.62
C HIS A 35 -11.24 2.28 -10.42
N ASP A 36 -11.27 0.97 -10.67
CA ASP A 36 -10.08 0.13 -10.69
C ASP A 36 -9.34 0.35 -12.02
N VAL A 37 -8.09 0.81 -11.93
CA VAL A 37 -7.24 1.12 -13.08
C VAL A 37 -5.92 0.34 -13.07
N GLN A 38 -5.80 -0.70 -12.25
CA GLN A 38 -4.59 -1.49 -12.08
C GLN A 38 -4.05 -2.09 -13.38
N VAL A 39 -4.95 -2.45 -14.30
CA VAL A 39 -4.59 -3.05 -15.60
C VAL A 39 -4.53 -2.02 -16.74
N ASP A 40 -4.84 -0.76 -16.48
CA ASP A 40 -4.73 0.32 -17.46
C ASP A 40 -3.28 0.81 -17.55
N PRO A 41 -2.59 0.64 -18.71
CA PRO A 41 -1.19 1.03 -18.85
C PRO A 41 -0.90 2.50 -18.54
N ARG A 42 -1.89 3.39 -18.72
CA ARG A 42 -1.75 4.83 -18.43
C ARG A 42 -1.53 5.12 -16.94
N PHE A 43 -2.02 4.23 -16.06
CA PHE A 43 -1.95 4.38 -14.61
C PHE A 43 -0.96 3.40 -13.97
N GLN A 44 -0.82 2.20 -14.52
CA GLN A 44 0.04 1.15 -13.98
C GLN A 44 1.50 1.60 -13.78
N HIS A 45 2.11 2.23 -14.79
CA HIS A 45 3.48 2.72 -14.68
C HIS A 45 3.63 4.00 -13.84
N ARG A 46 2.50 4.60 -13.43
CA ARG A 46 2.45 5.73 -12.52
C ARG A 46 2.21 5.31 -11.06
N GLY A 47 2.04 4.01 -10.81
CA GLY A 47 1.73 3.46 -9.49
C GLY A 47 0.41 3.99 -8.95
N VAL A 48 -0.64 3.94 -9.80
CA VAL A 48 -2.01 4.29 -9.41
C VAL A 48 -2.89 3.08 -9.66
N ASP A 49 -3.51 2.55 -8.61
CA ASP A 49 -4.36 1.37 -8.64
C ASP A 49 -5.84 1.72 -8.78
N LEU A 50 -6.27 2.80 -8.10
CA LEU A 50 -7.66 3.25 -8.12
C LEU A 50 -7.73 4.76 -8.42
N LEU A 51 -8.84 5.17 -9.05
CA LEU A 51 -9.24 6.58 -9.12
C LEU A 51 -10.49 6.77 -8.25
N TRP A 52 -10.41 7.69 -7.31
CA TRP A 52 -11.51 8.02 -6.41
C TRP A 52 -12.14 9.36 -6.79
N ASP A 53 -13.31 9.30 -7.41
CA ASP A 53 -14.12 10.46 -7.77
C ASP A 53 -15.16 10.71 -6.65
N LYS A 54 -14.96 11.80 -5.92
CA LYS A 54 -15.83 12.18 -4.80
C LYS A 54 -17.14 12.83 -5.25
N GLY A 55 -17.30 13.14 -6.54
CA GLY A 55 -18.44 13.87 -7.07
C GLY A 55 -18.41 15.38 -6.81
N ASP A 56 -17.29 15.90 -6.29
CA ASP A 56 -17.06 17.34 -6.04
C ASP A 56 -16.15 18.00 -7.08
N GLY A 57 -15.90 17.30 -8.20
CA GLY A 57 -14.99 17.71 -9.26
C GLY A 57 -13.52 17.33 -9.01
N HIS A 58 -13.22 16.66 -7.90
CA HIS A 58 -11.88 16.18 -7.59
C HIS A 58 -11.79 14.65 -7.72
N VAL A 59 -10.83 14.22 -8.52
CA VAL A 59 -10.47 12.79 -8.68
C VAL A 59 -9.09 12.59 -8.09
N LEU A 60 -8.99 11.71 -7.07
CA LEU A 60 -7.73 11.38 -6.41
C LEU A 60 -7.21 10.05 -6.92
N GLY A 61 -5.91 10.00 -7.21
CA GLY A 61 -5.18 8.76 -7.47
C GLY A 61 -4.86 8.04 -6.17
N VAL A 62 -5.03 6.72 -6.15
CA VAL A 62 -4.80 5.87 -4.98
C VAL A 62 -3.89 4.72 -5.34
N GLU A 63 -2.80 4.56 -4.59
CA GLU A 63 -1.96 3.36 -4.56
C GLU A 63 -2.43 2.47 -3.41
N VAL A 64 -2.57 1.16 -3.64
CA VAL A 64 -3.03 0.19 -2.63
C VAL A 64 -1.93 -0.81 -2.29
N LYS A 65 -1.58 -0.90 -1.02
CA LYS A 65 -0.60 -1.87 -0.51
C LYS A 65 -1.23 -2.83 0.48
N GLY A 66 -1.29 -4.11 0.14
CA GLY A 66 -1.75 -5.16 1.06
C GLY A 66 -0.60 -5.78 1.86
N ASP A 67 -0.72 -5.84 3.17
CA ASP A 67 0.22 -6.52 4.06
C ASP A 67 -0.50 -7.58 4.90
N ARG A 68 0.05 -8.81 4.93
CA ARG A 68 -0.55 -9.94 5.63
C ARG A 68 -0.17 -10.03 7.11
N GLN A 69 0.87 -9.33 7.53
CA GLN A 69 1.47 -9.50 8.86
C GLN A 69 1.96 -8.20 9.49
N GLY A 70 1.87 -7.08 8.77
CA GLY A 70 2.47 -5.82 9.19
C GLY A 70 1.84 -5.27 10.44
N ARG A 71 0.53 -5.43 10.65
CA ARG A 71 -0.16 -4.93 11.83
C ARG A 71 0.32 -5.64 13.10
N ARG A 72 0.48 -6.94 13.06
CA ARG A 72 1.03 -7.75 14.16
C ARG A 72 2.47 -7.36 14.48
N ARG A 73 3.25 -6.97 13.46
CA ARG A 73 4.64 -6.51 13.63
C ARG A 73 4.73 -5.05 14.03
N GLY A 74 3.67 -4.27 13.87
CA GLY A 74 3.61 -2.85 14.19
C GLY A 74 4.39 -1.94 13.24
N ASN A 75 4.55 -2.36 11.96
CA ASN A 75 5.37 -1.65 10.98
C ASN A 75 4.67 -1.54 9.64
N TYR A 76 5.00 -0.46 8.90
CA TYR A 76 4.88 -0.41 7.44
C TYR A 76 6.11 -1.02 6.78
N PHE A 77 5.93 -1.46 5.54
CA PHE A 77 7.01 -1.76 4.61
C PHE A 77 6.93 -0.75 3.45
N PHE A 78 7.75 0.29 3.51
CA PHE A 78 7.83 1.27 2.43
C PHE A 78 8.78 0.77 1.35
N GLU A 79 8.21 0.36 0.22
CA GLU A 79 8.94 -0.22 -0.89
C GLU A 79 9.77 0.83 -1.62
N LEU A 80 11.10 0.68 -1.54
CA LEU A 80 12.08 1.59 -2.15
C LEU A 80 12.60 1.07 -3.49
N ILE A 81 12.71 -0.26 -3.61
CA ILE A 81 13.13 -0.95 -4.83
C ILE A 81 12.14 -2.10 -5.07
N SER A 82 11.46 -2.09 -6.21
CA SER A 82 10.49 -3.14 -6.58
C SER A 82 11.19 -4.37 -7.16
N ASN A 83 12.29 -4.18 -7.87
CA ASN A 83 13.10 -5.23 -8.48
C ASN A 83 14.57 -4.83 -8.45
N ALA A 84 15.34 -5.40 -7.52
CA ALA A 84 16.75 -5.09 -7.34
C ALA A 84 17.61 -5.57 -8.51
N GLU A 85 17.21 -6.66 -9.20
CA GLU A 85 17.92 -7.20 -10.35
C GLU A 85 17.83 -6.29 -11.60
N LYS A 86 16.80 -5.42 -11.62
CA LYS A 86 16.55 -4.47 -12.71
C LYS A 86 16.71 -3.00 -12.28
N ASP A 87 17.15 -2.77 -11.05
CA ASP A 87 17.24 -1.43 -10.44
C ASP A 87 15.94 -0.60 -10.57
N SER A 88 14.78 -1.29 -10.47
CA SER A 88 13.49 -0.64 -10.62
C SER A 88 13.07 0.00 -9.30
N PRO A 89 12.68 1.30 -9.29
CA PRO A 89 12.23 1.97 -8.07
C PRO A 89 10.97 1.31 -7.51
N GLY A 90 10.81 1.37 -6.20
CA GLY A 90 9.61 0.89 -5.50
C GLY A 90 8.44 1.86 -5.59
N CYS A 91 7.22 1.33 -5.49
CA CYS A 91 5.99 2.12 -5.63
C CYS A 91 5.92 3.28 -4.63
N PHE A 92 6.44 3.12 -3.43
CA PHE A 92 6.49 4.21 -2.45
C PHE A 92 7.27 5.43 -2.95
N LEU A 93 8.26 5.26 -3.84
CA LEU A 93 9.06 6.36 -4.38
C LEU A 93 8.48 6.96 -5.67
N TYR A 94 8.07 6.11 -6.62
CA TYR A 94 7.69 6.57 -7.96
C TYR A 94 6.20 6.85 -8.14
N SER A 95 5.32 6.26 -7.31
CA SER A 95 3.87 6.44 -7.46
C SER A 95 3.48 7.92 -7.50
N THR A 96 2.62 8.28 -8.43
CA THR A 96 2.05 9.63 -8.57
C THR A 96 0.68 9.75 -7.90
N ALA A 97 0.29 8.75 -7.12
CA ALA A 97 -0.96 8.76 -6.38
C ALA A 97 -0.97 9.87 -5.31
N ASP A 98 -2.14 10.38 -5.01
CA ASP A 98 -2.39 11.35 -3.93
C ASP A 98 -2.39 10.63 -2.57
N LEU A 99 -2.96 9.42 -2.56
CA LEU A 99 -3.15 8.62 -1.37
C LEU A 99 -2.44 7.27 -1.50
N LEU A 100 -1.81 6.83 -0.41
CA LEU A 100 -1.41 5.45 -0.21
C LEU A 100 -2.38 4.81 0.78
N ILE A 101 -3.16 3.83 0.32
CA ILE A 101 -3.98 3.02 1.20
C ILE A 101 -3.22 1.75 1.55
N TYR A 102 -2.76 1.67 2.80
CA TYR A 102 -2.05 0.53 3.34
C TYR A 102 -3.02 -0.36 4.10
N VAL A 103 -3.22 -1.59 3.64
CA VAL A 103 -4.22 -2.52 4.18
C VAL A 103 -3.51 -3.64 4.95
N PHE A 104 -3.70 -3.67 6.25
CA PHE A 104 -3.27 -4.76 7.12
C PHE A 104 -4.33 -5.86 7.12
N LEU A 105 -4.11 -6.88 6.29
CA LEU A 105 -5.07 -7.97 6.06
C LEU A 105 -5.28 -8.85 7.29
N ASP A 106 -4.27 -8.97 8.15
CA ASP A 106 -4.33 -9.74 9.40
C ASP A 106 -5.23 -9.08 10.46
N ALA A 107 -5.44 -7.78 10.37
CA ALA A 107 -6.25 -7.00 11.30
C ALA A 107 -7.52 -6.41 10.65
N ARG A 108 -7.72 -6.57 9.33
CA ARG A 108 -8.75 -5.85 8.54
C ARG A 108 -8.72 -4.33 8.81
N GLU A 109 -7.51 -3.79 8.92
CA GLU A 109 -7.28 -2.39 9.25
C GLU A 109 -6.71 -1.66 8.02
N VAL A 110 -7.29 -0.50 7.71
CA VAL A 110 -6.94 0.34 6.57
C VAL A 110 -6.33 1.63 7.11
N HIS A 111 -5.12 1.95 6.65
CA HIS A 111 -4.45 3.20 6.88
C HIS A 111 -4.40 3.99 5.59
N CYS A 112 -5.10 5.10 5.53
CA CYS A 112 -5.06 6.04 4.42
C CYS A 112 -4.04 7.13 4.73
N LEU A 113 -3.01 7.21 3.90
CA LEU A 113 -1.87 8.10 4.06
C LEU A 113 -1.87 9.12 2.91
N ASN A 114 -1.70 10.40 3.21
CA ASN A 114 -1.31 11.37 2.18
C ASN A 114 0.11 11.03 1.72
N LEU A 115 0.24 10.50 0.51
CA LEU A 115 1.50 9.92 0.04
C LEU A 115 2.62 10.95 -0.03
N LYS A 116 2.31 12.17 -0.49
CA LYS A 116 3.31 13.25 -0.54
C LYS A 116 3.81 13.63 0.85
N ALA A 117 2.91 13.85 1.80
CA ALA A 117 3.28 14.25 3.15
C ALA A 117 4.13 13.18 3.86
N VAL A 118 3.77 11.90 3.69
CA VAL A 118 4.55 10.79 4.26
C VAL A 118 5.93 10.67 3.61
N ARG A 119 6.03 10.86 2.28
CA ARG A 119 7.32 10.88 1.57
C ARG A 119 8.22 12.01 2.07
N ASP A 120 7.70 13.22 2.13
CA ASP A 120 8.47 14.40 2.54
C ASP A 120 9.02 14.22 3.97
N TRP A 121 8.25 13.57 4.83
CA TRP A 121 8.69 13.23 6.17
C TRP A 121 9.73 12.10 6.19
N PHE A 122 9.51 11.04 5.39
CA PHE A 122 10.30 9.81 5.44
C PHE A 122 11.66 9.94 4.71
N ILE A 123 11.71 10.56 3.52
CA ILE A 123 12.90 10.56 2.67
C ILE A 123 14.15 11.06 3.40
N PRO A 124 14.13 12.21 4.13
CA PRO A 124 15.31 12.66 4.86
C PRO A 124 15.70 11.74 6.04
N ARG A 125 14.80 10.85 6.45
CA ARG A 125 14.97 9.90 7.57
C ARG A 125 15.23 8.46 7.13
N THR A 126 15.40 8.20 5.86
CA THR A 126 15.53 6.82 5.32
C THR A 126 16.62 6.03 6.05
N LYS A 127 17.74 6.68 6.44
CA LYS A 127 18.86 6.03 7.14
C LYS A 127 18.54 5.65 8.60
N GLU A 128 17.45 6.15 9.16
CA GLU A 128 17.03 5.84 10.54
C GLU A 128 16.31 4.48 10.62
N TYR A 129 15.90 3.93 9.47
CA TYR A 129 15.07 2.73 9.40
C TYR A 129 15.82 1.57 8.75
N PRO A 130 15.69 0.35 9.31
CA PRO A 130 16.32 -0.82 8.74
C PRO A 130 15.69 -1.18 7.40
N LEU A 131 16.52 -1.52 6.43
CA LEU A 131 16.09 -2.06 5.15
C LEU A 131 15.89 -3.56 5.24
N LYS A 132 14.86 -4.05 4.57
CA LYS A 132 14.55 -5.46 4.45
C LYS A 132 14.32 -5.85 3.00
N SER A 133 14.93 -6.97 2.60
CA SER A 133 14.70 -7.59 1.31
C SER A 133 13.67 -8.70 1.43
N THR A 134 12.78 -8.79 0.44
CA THR A 134 11.83 -9.89 0.26
C THR A 134 12.01 -10.46 -1.14
N LYS A 135 11.89 -11.80 -1.27
CA LYS A 135 11.96 -12.47 -2.56
C LYS A 135 10.56 -12.85 -3.01
N THR A 136 10.22 -12.49 -4.21
CA THR A 136 8.95 -12.85 -4.86
C THR A 136 9.24 -13.69 -6.09
N ARG A 137 8.50 -14.79 -6.25
CA ARG A 137 8.60 -15.66 -7.42
C ARG A 137 7.37 -15.46 -8.30
N THR A 138 7.59 -15.12 -9.54
CA THR A 138 6.58 -15.02 -10.59
C THR A 138 6.91 -16.01 -11.70
N GLY A 139 6.25 -17.16 -11.70
CA GLY A 139 6.62 -18.28 -12.60
C GLY A 139 8.05 -18.76 -12.33
N ALA A 140 8.90 -18.74 -13.37
CA ALA A 140 10.33 -19.07 -13.28
C ALA A 140 11.20 -17.91 -12.79
N VAL A 141 10.67 -16.68 -12.73
CA VAL A 141 11.43 -15.48 -12.36
C VAL A 141 11.37 -15.24 -10.86
N LEU A 142 12.54 -15.09 -10.26
CA LEU A 142 12.71 -14.66 -8.88
C LEU A 142 13.26 -13.23 -8.87
N TYR A 143 12.61 -12.33 -8.16
CA TYR A 143 13.11 -10.96 -7.99
C TYR A 143 13.09 -10.54 -6.52
N THR A 144 13.96 -9.57 -6.22
CA THR A 144 14.15 -9.06 -4.87
C THR A 144 13.55 -7.66 -4.74
N THR A 145 12.61 -7.52 -3.82
CA THR A 145 12.06 -6.22 -3.42
C THR A 145 12.77 -5.75 -2.16
N VAL A 146 13.14 -4.47 -2.10
CA VAL A 146 13.76 -3.86 -0.92
C VAL A 146 12.89 -2.73 -0.40
N GLY A 147 12.65 -2.71 0.89
CA GLY A 147 11.87 -1.66 1.55
C GLY A 147 12.37 -1.36 2.95
N ALA A 148 12.00 -0.18 3.44
CA ALA A 148 12.26 0.24 4.80
C ALA A 148 11.18 -0.29 5.74
N ILE A 149 11.58 -0.77 6.91
CA ILE A 149 10.67 -1.15 7.99
C ILE A 149 10.46 0.06 8.88
N VAL A 150 9.27 0.66 8.79
CA VAL A 150 8.93 1.91 9.47
C VAL A 150 7.86 1.66 10.53
N PRO A 151 8.12 1.89 11.83
CA PRO A 151 7.13 1.69 12.87
C PRO A 151 5.88 2.55 12.67
N LEU A 152 4.70 1.96 12.90
CA LEU A 152 3.41 2.67 12.79
C LEU A 152 3.37 3.91 13.67
N ARG A 153 3.94 3.82 14.89
CA ARG A 153 4.00 4.91 15.85
C ARG A 153 4.80 6.11 15.34
N ASP A 154 5.86 5.87 14.56
CA ASP A 154 6.74 6.91 14.06
C ASP A 154 6.05 7.73 12.98
N VAL A 155 5.33 7.07 12.05
CA VAL A 155 4.50 7.74 11.05
C VAL A 155 3.37 8.53 11.72
N LYS A 156 2.69 7.92 12.72
CA LYS A 156 1.62 8.60 13.47
C LYS A 156 2.12 9.84 14.22
N ALA A 157 3.33 9.78 14.76
CA ALA A 157 3.94 10.92 15.45
C ALA A 157 4.47 11.97 14.47
N GLY A 158 5.06 11.54 13.35
CA GLY A 158 5.72 12.42 12.39
C GLY A 158 4.77 13.17 11.47
N VAL A 159 3.66 12.54 11.07
CA VAL A 159 2.67 13.09 10.12
C VAL A 159 1.23 12.79 10.54
N PRO A 160 0.80 13.19 11.76
CA PRO A 160 -0.50 12.79 12.30
C PRO A 160 -1.69 13.25 11.43
N ALA A 161 -1.60 14.42 10.81
CA ALA A 161 -2.63 14.97 9.92
C ALA A 161 -2.70 14.26 8.55
N ALA A 162 -1.66 13.49 8.19
CA ALA A 162 -1.60 12.77 6.92
C ALA A 162 -2.07 11.30 7.04
N LEU A 163 -2.46 10.86 8.23
CA LEU A 163 -2.85 9.48 8.51
C LEU A 163 -4.30 9.40 9.01
N GLN A 164 -5.12 8.62 8.32
CA GLN A 164 -6.45 8.22 8.77
C GLN A 164 -6.49 6.69 8.91
N VAL A 165 -7.06 6.19 10.00
CA VAL A 165 -7.13 4.76 10.30
C VAL A 165 -8.57 4.32 10.41
N HIS A 166 -8.91 3.20 9.75
CA HIS A 166 -10.22 2.54 9.86
C HIS A 166 -10.04 1.03 10.08
N LYS A 167 -10.84 0.47 10.97
CA LYS A 167 -10.83 -0.96 11.25
C LYS A 167 -12.19 -1.55 10.93
N PHE A 168 -12.22 -2.49 10.00
CA PHE A 168 -13.42 -3.24 9.67
C PHE A 168 -13.69 -4.34 10.71
N ALA A 169 -14.97 -4.60 10.98
CA ALA A 169 -15.37 -5.74 11.80
C ALA A 169 -14.85 -7.05 11.18
N LEU A 170 -14.53 -8.03 12.03
CA LEU A 170 -14.26 -9.39 11.57
C LEU A 170 -15.57 -9.95 10.97
N GLU A 171 -15.45 -10.62 9.83
CA GLU A 171 -16.58 -11.40 9.32
C GLU A 171 -16.86 -12.50 10.35
N THR A 172 -18.03 -12.47 10.97
CA THR A 172 -18.52 -13.61 11.75
C THR A 172 -18.69 -14.74 10.76
N ALA A 173 -17.90 -15.80 10.95
CA ALA A 173 -18.14 -17.04 10.19
C ALA A 173 -19.57 -17.50 10.47
N GLY A 174 -20.44 -17.33 9.44
CA GLY A 174 -21.78 -17.90 9.45
C GLY A 174 -21.72 -19.41 9.18
#